data_253db759bb778359cdefe5d487a5e0f5
#
_entry.id   253db759bb778359cdefe5d487a5e0f5
#
_cell.length_a   1.000
_cell.length_b   1.000
_cell.length_c   1.000
_cell.angle_alpha   90.00
_cell.angle_beta   90.00
_cell.angle_gamma   90.00
#
_symmetry.space_group_name_H-M   'P 1'
#
loop_
_entity.id
_entity.type
_entity.pdbx_description
1 polymer ?
#
loop_
_entity_poly.entity_id
_entity_poly.type
_entity_poly.pdbx_seq_one_letter_code
_entity_poly.pdbx_strand_id
1 'polypeptide(L)'
;MNDEYLIKIDEPRIQETCDAFFKWKDLNTYVKSLVSRGINMPDAISEPMGCYCLNLLWNKKSGGDAKSLDGRKIEFKATSNYQYDLSSFGPKCEFDDLVFLRFDLDLNMLFVYDTGINSEELKKIPVSKTATIGDYQKAGKRPHIRIIESIINERKLEPTVIFNIRRGRIVEKV
;
A
#
# COMPACT_ATOMS: atom_id res chain seq x y z
N MET A 1 -11.90 12.51 -9.19
CA MET A 1 -12.42 11.30 -8.52
C MET A 1 -13.90 11.51 -8.30
N ASN A 2 -14.76 10.59 -8.73
CA ASN A 2 -16.20 10.74 -8.54
C ASN A 2 -16.54 10.26 -7.12
N ASP A 3 -17.11 11.14 -6.28
CA ASP A 3 -17.35 10.87 -4.85
C ASP A 3 -18.39 9.74 -4.60
N GLU A 4 -19.18 9.37 -5.62
CA GLU A 4 -20.14 8.25 -5.57
C GLU A 4 -19.52 6.89 -5.25
N TYR A 5 -18.22 6.72 -5.49
CA TYR A 5 -17.51 5.44 -5.28
C TYR A 5 -16.61 5.44 -4.04
N LEU A 6 -16.60 6.55 -3.31
CA LEU A 6 -15.84 6.67 -2.07
C LEU A 6 -16.66 6.09 -0.92
N ILE A 7 -16.09 5.14 -0.21
CA ILE A 7 -16.75 4.55 0.96
C ILE A 7 -15.84 4.56 2.18
N LYS A 8 -16.44 4.78 3.33
CA LYS A 8 -15.78 4.59 4.61
C LYS A 8 -15.74 3.10 4.94
N ILE A 9 -14.62 2.62 5.45
CA ILE A 9 -14.49 1.25 5.95
C ILE A 9 -14.91 1.22 7.41
N ASP A 10 -16.03 0.58 7.68
CA ASP A 10 -16.59 0.37 9.01
C ASP A 10 -16.15 -0.98 9.63
N GLU A 11 -16.52 -1.23 10.88
CA GLU A 11 -16.17 -2.46 11.59
C GLU A 11 -16.63 -3.74 10.88
N PRO A 12 -17.88 -3.87 10.37
CA PRO A 12 -18.28 -5.06 9.64
C PRO A 12 -17.41 -5.30 8.42
N ARG A 13 -17.11 -4.24 7.63
CA ARG A 13 -16.32 -4.37 6.42
C ARG A 13 -14.85 -4.69 6.68
N ILE A 14 -14.25 -4.15 7.75
CA ILE A 14 -12.88 -4.55 8.07
C ILE A 14 -12.79 -6.00 8.51
N GLN A 15 -13.79 -6.55 9.20
CA GLN A 15 -13.83 -7.97 9.53
C GLN A 15 -13.94 -8.84 8.28
N GLU A 16 -14.83 -8.49 7.33
CA GLU A 16 -14.92 -9.17 6.03
C GLU A 16 -13.58 -9.12 5.26
N THR A 17 -12.89 -7.99 5.33
CA THR A 17 -11.57 -7.83 4.69
C THR A 17 -10.51 -8.70 5.36
N CYS A 18 -10.53 -8.82 6.69
CA CYS A 18 -9.65 -9.73 7.43
C CYS A 18 -9.91 -11.20 7.06
N ASP A 19 -11.17 -11.59 6.92
CA ASP A 19 -11.54 -12.94 6.47
C ASP A 19 -11.05 -13.22 5.04
N ALA A 20 -11.18 -12.23 4.16
CA ALA A 20 -10.65 -12.31 2.79
C ALA A 20 -9.12 -12.44 2.78
N PHE A 21 -8.41 -11.73 3.67
CA PHE A 21 -6.96 -11.86 3.83
C PHE A 21 -6.55 -13.30 4.19
N PHE A 22 -7.23 -13.96 5.13
CA PHE A 22 -6.89 -15.34 5.50
C PHE A 22 -7.16 -16.33 4.36
N LYS A 23 -8.27 -16.18 3.63
CA LYS A 23 -8.55 -16.98 2.43
C LYS A 23 -7.48 -16.81 1.37
N TRP A 24 -7.07 -15.57 1.10
CA TRP A 24 -5.96 -15.29 0.18
C TRP A 24 -4.64 -15.89 0.69
N LYS A 25 -4.33 -15.75 1.99
CA LYS A 25 -3.10 -16.27 2.59
C LYS A 25 -3.01 -17.79 2.46
N ASP A 26 -4.10 -18.50 2.72
CA ASP A 26 -4.18 -19.96 2.59
C ASP A 26 -3.95 -20.38 1.13
N LEU A 27 -4.63 -19.71 0.18
CA LEU A 27 -4.44 -19.94 -1.25
C LEU A 27 -3.01 -19.64 -1.70
N ASN A 28 -2.44 -18.52 -1.24
CA ASN A 28 -1.06 -18.14 -1.55
C ASN A 28 -0.04 -19.17 -1.03
N THR A 29 -0.27 -19.69 0.18
CA THR A 29 0.57 -20.75 0.78
C THR A 29 0.47 -22.03 -0.04
N TYR A 30 -0.74 -22.43 -0.44
CA TYR A 30 -0.95 -23.60 -1.29
C TYR A 30 -0.24 -23.44 -2.65
N VAL A 31 -0.41 -22.30 -3.33
CA VAL A 31 0.24 -22.04 -4.62
C VAL A 31 1.77 -22.05 -4.49
N LYS A 32 2.33 -21.48 -3.41
CA LYS A 32 3.78 -21.55 -3.14
C LYS A 32 4.31 -22.96 -2.91
N SER A 33 3.48 -23.91 -2.49
CA SER A 33 3.86 -25.30 -2.42
C SER A 33 3.95 -26.00 -3.78
N LEU A 34 3.29 -25.45 -4.79
CA LEU A 34 3.29 -25.99 -6.16
C LEU A 34 4.33 -25.33 -7.06
N VAL A 35 4.55 -24.01 -6.86
CA VAL A 35 5.46 -23.18 -7.67
C VAL A 35 6.21 -22.19 -6.79
N SER A 36 7.36 -21.71 -7.25
CA SER A 36 8.21 -20.80 -6.47
C SER A 36 7.58 -19.41 -6.23
N ARG A 37 6.65 -18.99 -7.09
CA ARG A 37 5.99 -17.68 -6.99
C ARG A 37 4.57 -17.83 -6.44
N GLY A 38 4.26 -17.08 -5.41
CA GLY A 38 2.91 -16.99 -4.85
C GLY A 38 1.99 -16.04 -5.64
N ILE A 39 0.83 -15.78 -5.07
CA ILE A 39 -0.20 -14.89 -5.59
C ILE A 39 0.00 -13.50 -4.98
N ASN A 40 0.04 -12.46 -5.81
CA ASN A 40 0.06 -11.08 -5.30
C ASN A 40 -1.19 -10.83 -4.43
N MET A 41 -1.01 -10.05 -3.37
CA MET A 41 -2.14 -9.62 -2.55
C MET A 41 -3.06 -8.72 -3.39
N PRO A 42 -4.37 -8.99 -3.41
CA PRO A 42 -5.33 -8.12 -4.10
C PRO A 42 -5.43 -6.74 -3.44
N ASP A 43 -5.51 -5.69 -4.26
CA ASP A 43 -5.74 -4.32 -3.79
C ASP A 43 -7.04 -4.22 -2.99
N ALA A 44 -8.07 -4.99 -3.37
CA ALA A 44 -9.34 -5.11 -2.63
C ALA A 44 -9.20 -5.65 -1.18
N ILE A 45 -8.03 -6.15 -0.79
CA ILE A 45 -7.70 -6.55 0.59
C ILE A 45 -6.81 -5.49 1.25
N SER A 46 -5.73 -5.08 0.57
CA SER A 46 -4.75 -4.18 1.17
C SER A 46 -5.27 -2.76 1.34
N GLU A 47 -5.92 -2.20 0.32
CA GLU A 47 -6.40 -0.81 0.35
C GLU A 47 -7.47 -0.54 1.42
N PRO A 48 -8.53 -1.39 1.59
CA PRO A 48 -9.50 -1.18 2.66
C PRO A 48 -8.87 -1.24 4.05
N MET A 49 -7.87 -2.11 4.28
CA MET A 49 -7.14 -2.15 5.55
C MET A 49 -6.38 -0.84 5.81
N GLY A 50 -5.69 -0.31 4.78
CA GLY A 50 -5.03 0.98 4.86
C GLY A 50 -6.00 2.11 5.15
N CYS A 51 -7.15 2.13 4.46
CA CYS A 51 -8.21 3.12 4.68
C CYS A 51 -8.79 3.07 6.10
N TYR A 52 -9.03 1.88 6.63
CA TYR A 52 -9.50 1.70 8.02
C TYR A 52 -8.48 2.26 9.03
N CYS A 53 -7.21 1.88 8.86
CA CYS A 53 -6.13 2.30 9.76
C CYS A 53 -5.95 3.83 9.82
N LEU A 54 -6.07 4.50 8.68
CA LEU A 54 -5.84 5.94 8.55
C LEU A 54 -7.13 6.78 8.50
N ASN A 55 -8.31 6.17 8.66
CA ASN A 55 -9.62 6.82 8.56
C ASN A 55 -9.82 7.55 7.22
N LEU A 56 -9.47 6.87 6.11
CA LEU A 56 -9.60 7.36 4.75
C LEU A 56 -10.88 6.81 4.09
N LEU A 57 -11.26 7.43 2.98
CA LEU A 57 -12.33 6.94 2.10
C LEU A 57 -11.73 6.08 1.00
N TRP A 58 -12.10 4.82 0.93
CA TRP A 58 -11.66 3.91 -0.11
C TRP A 58 -12.38 4.16 -1.42
N ASN A 59 -11.63 4.22 -2.52
CA ASN A 59 -12.17 4.32 -3.86
C ASN A 59 -12.31 2.92 -4.49
N LYS A 60 -13.55 2.47 -4.68
CA LYS A 60 -13.84 1.17 -5.31
C LYS A 60 -13.55 1.09 -6.81
N LYS A 61 -13.19 2.20 -7.45
CA LYS A 61 -12.97 2.30 -8.90
C LYS A 61 -11.59 2.91 -9.21
N SER A 62 -11.31 3.05 -10.49
CA SER A 62 -10.09 3.68 -10.99
C SER A 62 -10.02 5.18 -10.67
N GLY A 63 -8.81 5.73 -10.56
CA GLY A 63 -8.56 7.16 -10.38
C GLY A 63 -7.97 7.55 -9.03
N GLY A 64 -7.16 6.68 -8.45
CA GLY A 64 -6.53 6.79 -7.14
C GLY A 64 -7.14 5.79 -6.17
N ASP A 65 -6.38 5.39 -5.15
CA ASP A 65 -6.74 4.28 -4.28
C ASP A 65 -7.67 4.74 -3.14
N ALA A 66 -7.40 5.93 -2.59
CA ALA A 66 -8.19 6.50 -1.51
C ALA A 66 -8.18 8.04 -1.52
N LYS A 67 -9.04 8.61 -0.67
CA LYS A 67 -9.13 10.05 -0.42
C LYS A 67 -9.21 10.32 1.07
N SER A 68 -8.48 11.31 1.54
CA SER A 68 -8.63 11.80 2.92
C SER A 68 -9.91 12.61 3.08
N LEU A 69 -10.32 12.86 4.32
CA LEU A 69 -11.53 13.64 4.62
C LEU A 69 -11.43 15.10 4.18
N ASP A 70 -10.23 15.66 4.10
CA ASP A 70 -9.94 17.00 3.59
C ASP A 70 -9.69 17.02 2.07
N GLY A 71 -9.86 15.88 1.39
CA GLY A 71 -9.89 15.81 -0.07
C GLY A 71 -8.57 15.43 -0.75
N ARG A 72 -7.49 15.15 -0.01
CA ARG A 72 -6.20 14.75 -0.57
C ARG A 72 -6.28 13.36 -1.19
N LYS A 73 -5.58 13.16 -2.30
CA LYS A 73 -5.48 11.88 -3.00
C LYS A 73 -4.38 11.03 -2.38
N ILE A 74 -4.73 9.81 -2.04
CA ILE A 74 -3.80 8.83 -1.43
C ILE A 74 -3.50 7.73 -2.43
N GLU A 75 -2.23 7.43 -2.60
CA GLU A 75 -1.73 6.27 -3.34
C GLU A 75 -1.24 5.22 -2.34
N PHE A 76 -1.73 4.00 -2.46
CA PHE A 76 -1.24 2.87 -1.69
C PHE A 76 -0.22 2.06 -2.48
N LYS A 77 0.81 1.59 -1.80
CA LYS A 77 1.65 0.48 -2.25
C LYS A 77 1.71 -0.56 -1.17
N ALA A 78 1.58 -1.82 -1.54
CA ALA A 78 1.53 -2.92 -0.59
C ALA A 78 2.56 -3.99 -0.90
N THR A 79 3.10 -4.62 0.15
CA THR A 79 3.89 -5.84 0.03
C THR A 79 3.45 -6.88 1.03
N SER A 80 3.35 -8.13 0.58
CA SER A 80 3.15 -9.31 1.44
C SER A 80 4.47 -10.02 1.77
N ASN A 81 5.61 -9.45 1.38
CA ASN A 81 6.94 -9.89 1.81
C ASN A 81 7.51 -8.82 2.73
N TYR A 82 7.58 -9.13 4.02
CA TYR A 82 8.02 -8.17 5.03
C TYR A 82 9.45 -7.65 4.80
N GLN A 83 10.31 -8.44 4.17
CA GLN A 83 11.73 -8.09 3.96
C GLN A 83 11.99 -7.43 2.59
N TYR A 84 11.02 -7.46 1.68
CA TYR A 84 11.26 -7.05 0.31
C TYR A 84 10.01 -6.50 -0.36
N ASP A 85 10.18 -5.49 -1.18
CA ASP A 85 9.16 -5.01 -2.08
C ASP A 85 9.72 -4.66 -3.45
N LEU A 86 8.86 -4.59 -4.43
CA LEU A 86 9.14 -4.03 -5.74
C LEU A 86 7.89 -3.28 -6.21
N SER A 87 7.87 -2.00 -5.95
CA SER A 87 6.73 -1.13 -6.24
C SER A 87 6.92 -0.38 -7.55
N SER A 88 5.85 -0.27 -8.35
CA SER A 88 5.88 0.45 -9.62
C SER A 88 4.98 1.67 -9.59
N PHE A 89 5.39 2.72 -10.33
CA PHE A 89 4.65 3.96 -10.44
C PHE A 89 4.38 4.29 -11.91
N GLY A 90 3.11 4.48 -12.25
CA GLY A 90 2.70 4.83 -13.60
C GLY A 90 3.22 6.21 -14.03
N PRO A 91 3.37 6.45 -15.35
CA PRO A 91 3.89 7.74 -15.84
C PRO A 91 2.98 8.93 -15.54
N LYS A 92 1.69 8.69 -15.28
CA LYS A 92 0.69 9.71 -14.94
C LYS A 92 0.19 9.56 -13.51
N CYS A 93 0.96 8.88 -12.63
CA CYS A 93 0.59 8.70 -11.23
C CYS A 93 0.76 10.03 -10.48
N GLU A 94 -0.36 10.60 -10.03
CA GLU A 94 -0.40 11.85 -9.26
C GLU A 94 -1.21 11.65 -7.99
N PHE A 95 -0.58 11.96 -6.85
CA PHE A 95 -1.16 11.84 -5.51
C PHE A 95 -0.57 12.89 -4.57
N ASP A 96 -1.26 13.16 -3.49
CA ASP A 96 -0.82 14.09 -2.44
C ASP A 96 -0.03 13.36 -1.37
N ASP A 97 -0.34 12.07 -1.10
CA ASP A 97 0.37 11.24 -0.13
C ASP A 97 0.57 9.82 -0.65
N LEU A 98 1.76 9.28 -0.40
CA LEU A 98 2.09 7.88 -0.57
C LEU A 98 2.04 7.16 0.78
N VAL A 99 1.21 6.15 0.87
CA VAL A 99 1.13 5.26 2.03
C VAL A 99 1.63 3.87 1.66
N PHE A 100 2.53 3.33 2.47
CA PHE A 100 3.07 1.99 2.26
C PHE A 100 2.50 1.00 3.27
N LEU A 101 1.97 -0.11 2.77
CA LEU A 101 1.32 -1.19 3.51
C LEU A 101 2.24 -2.42 3.52
N ARG A 102 2.86 -2.70 4.65
CA ARG A 102 3.82 -3.79 4.82
C ARG A 102 3.21 -4.89 5.67
N PHE A 103 2.89 -6.01 5.04
CA PHE A 103 2.29 -7.15 5.72
C PHE A 103 3.34 -8.13 6.21
N ASP A 104 3.23 -8.50 7.49
CA ASP A 104 3.93 -9.64 8.08
C ASP A 104 2.96 -10.82 8.12
N LEU A 105 3.18 -11.79 7.23
CA LEU A 105 2.31 -12.95 7.10
C LEU A 105 2.46 -13.93 8.28
N ASP A 106 3.62 -13.99 8.92
CA ASP A 106 3.87 -14.90 10.04
C ASP A 106 3.17 -14.40 11.30
N LEU A 107 3.29 -13.11 11.57
CA LEU A 107 2.64 -12.45 12.71
C LEU A 107 1.16 -12.10 12.45
N ASN A 108 0.69 -12.14 11.20
CA ASN A 108 -0.62 -11.62 10.76
C ASN A 108 -0.81 -10.15 11.18
N MET A 109 0.19 -9.35 10.91
CA MET A 109 0.23 -7.92 11.22
C MET A 109 0.36 -7.09 9.94
N LEU A 110 -0.26 -5.93 9.95
CA LEU A 110 -0.06 -4.89 8.95
C LEU A 110 0.62 -3.69 9.61
N PHE A 111 1.73 -3.28 9.04
CA PHE A 111 2.47 -2.07 9.38
C PHE A 111 2.18 -1.02 8.31
N VAL A 112 1.55 0.08 8.72
CA VAL A 112 1.16 1.19 7.84
C VAL A 112 2.15 2.33 8.00
N TYR A 113 2.75 2.76 6.90
CA TYR A 113 3.68 3.89 6.89
C TYR A 113 3.08 5.03 6.08
N ASP A 114 2.77 6.14 6.73
CA ASP A 114 2.59 7.42 6.05
C ASP A 114 3.99 7.94 5.72
N THR A 115 4.34 7.95 4.43
CA THR A 115 5.71 8.24 4.01
C THR A 115 6.03 9.74 3.99
N GLY A 116 5.01 10.59 4.05
CA GLY A 116 5.14 12.03 3.88
C GLY A 116 5.64 12.43 2.48
N ILE A 117 5.47 11.56 1.48
CA ILE A 117 5.92 11.78 0.09
C ILE A 117 4.71 12.03 -0.81
N ASN A 118 4.75 13.13 -1.57
CA ASN A 118 3.83 13.41 -2.66
C ASN A 118 4.45 13.04 -4.02
N SER A 119 3.67 13.20 -5.10
CA SER A 119 4.11 12.89 -6.47
C SER A 119 5.39 13.63 -6.88
N GLU A 120 5.55 14.90 -6.46
CA GLU A 120 6.71 15.71 -6.86
C GLU A 120 7.99 15.29 -6.13
N GLU A 121 7.87 14.87 -4.87
CA GLU A 121 8.99 14.30 -4.14
C GLU A 121 9.34 12.90 -4.64
N LEU A 122 8.33 12.08 -4.98
CA LEU A 122 8.55 10.78 -5.58
C LEU A 122 9.39 10.87 -6.86
N LYS A 123 9.12 11.86 -7.72
CA LYS A 123 9.85 12.05 -8.99
C LYS A 123 11.35 12.28 -8.79
N LYS A 124 11.78 12.73 -7.62
CA LYS A 124 13.19 12.99 -7.29
C LYS A 124 13.95 11.74 -6.83
N ILE A 125 13.26 10.66 -6.50
CA ILE A 125 13.88 9.43 -6.00
C ILE A 125 14.69 8.75 -7.11
N PRO A 126 15.97 8.39 -6.87
CA PRO A 126 16.80 7.70 -7.84
C PRO A 126 16.28 6.30 -8.13
N VAL A 127 16.25 5.92 -9.41
CA VAL A 127 16.01 4.54 -9.88
C VAL A 127 17.34 3.90 -10.26
N SER A 128 18.29 4.71 -10.72
CA SER A 128 19.64 4.30 -11.08
C SER A 128 20.64 5.41 -10.74
N LYS A 129 21.92 5.18 -11.01
CA LYS A 129 22.97 6.21 -10.82
C LYS A 129 22.75 7.48 -11.66
N THR A 130 22.00 7.39 -12.74
CA THR A 130 21.86 8.46 -13.74
C THR A 130 20.44 8.92 -13.99
N ALA A 131 19.43 8.28 -13.38
CA ALA A 131 18.03 8.58 -13.64
C ALA A 131 17.15 8.44 -12.40
N THR A 132 16.18 9.33 -12.29
CA THR A 132 15.16 9.36 -11.25
C THR A 132 13.83 8.74 -11.74
N ILE A 133 12.88 8.56 -10.82
CA ILE A 133 11.50 8.18 -11.18
C ILE A 133 10.92 9.15 -12.20
N GLY A 134 11.11 10.46 -11.99
CA GLY A 134 10.61 11.50 -12.90
C GLY A 134 11.16 11.40 -14.31
N ASP A 135 12.44 11.03 -14.48
CA ASP A 135 13.05 10.84 -15.81
C ASP A 135 12.41 9.66 -16.56
N TYR A 136 12.16 8.56 -15.86
CA TYR A 136 11.44 7.41 -16.44
C TYR A 136 10.00 7.78 -16.81
N GLN A 137 9.28 8.50 -15.92
CA GLN A 137 7.90 8.91 -16.17
C GLN A 137 7.79 9.85 -17.36
N LYS A 138 8.71 10.84 -17.52
CA LYS A 138 8.79 11.72 -18.69
C LYS A 138 8.98 10.94 -19.99
N ALA A 139 9.72 9.82 -19.93
CA ALA A 139 9.90 8.91 -21.06
C ALA A 139 8.72 7.94 -21.27
N GLY A 140 7.59 8.13 -20.57
CA GLY A 140 6.42 7.26 -20.65
C GLY A 140 6.62 5.85 -20.07
N LYS A 141 7.68 5.64 -19.30
CA LYS A 141 8.02 4.36 -18.69
C LYS A 141 7.46 4.25 -17.28
N ARG A 142 7.31 3.01 -16.79
CA ARG A 142 6.88 2.70 -15.43
C ARG A 142 8.10 2.24 -14.63
N PRO A 143 8.74 3.12 -13.84
CA PRO A 143 9.87 2.73 -13.00
C PRO A 143 9.42 1.84 -11.84
N HIS A 144 10.38 1.03 -11.35
CA HIS A 144 10.22 0.21 -10.16
C HIS A 144 11.27 0.62 -9.13
N ILE A 145 10.85 0.73 -7.88
CA ILE A 145 11.75 0.96 -6.73
C ILE A 145 11.39 0.02 -5.60
N ARG A 146 12.30 -0.12 -4.66
CA ARG A 146 12.06 -0.78 -3.36
C ARG A 146 11.73 0.30 -2.34
N ILE A 147 10.47 0.44 -1.96
CA ILE A 147 10.03 1.46 -1.00
C ILE A 147 10.71 1.24 0.36
N ILE A 148 10.85 -0.03 0.79
CA ILE A 148 11.54 -0.35 2.05
C ILE A 148 12.95 0.25 2.06
N GLU A 149 13.74 0.06 1.01
CA GLU A 149 15.11 0.57 0.95
C GLU A 149 15.17 2.07 0.69
N SER A 150 14.46 2.52 -0.37
CA SER A 150 14.62 3.87 -0.92
C SER A 150 13.86 4.94 -0.13
N ILE A 151 12.91 4.56 0.72
CA ILE A 151 12.06 5.49 1.47
C ILE A 151 12.08 5.19 2.95
N ILE A 152 11.64 3.98 3.35
CA ILE A 152 11.47 3.64 4.76
C ILE A 152 12.81 3.68 5.51
N ASN A 153 13.80 2.94 5.01
CA ASN A 153 15.12 2.84 5.64
C ASN A 153 15.90 4.14 5.51
N GLU A 154 15.87 4.78 4.32
CA GLU A 154 16.58 6.03 4.06
C GLU A 154 16.10 7.16 4.97
N ARG A 155 14.78 7.28 5.18
CA ARG A 155 14.17 8.29 6.05
C ARG A 155 14.00 7.84 7.50
N LYS A 156 14.37 6.60 7.84
CA LYS A 156 14.20 6.00 9.17
C LYS A 156 12.77 6.09 9.68
N LEU A 157 11.81 5.78 8.81
CA LEU A 157 10.40 5.87 9.14
C LEU A 157 9.98 4.71 10.03
N GLU A 158 9.23 5.04 11.08
CA GLU A 158 8.50 4.07 11.89
C GLU A 158 7.06 3.92 11.37
N PRO A 159 6.40 2.79 11.63
CA PRO A 159 5.00 2.63 11.24
C PRO A 159 4.11 3.61 11.99
N THR A 160 3.27 4.33 11.25
CA THR A 160 2.27 5.25 11.82
C THR A 160 1.15 4.51 12.53
N VAL A 161 0.80 3.32 12.01
CA VAL A 161 -0.23 2.44 12.60
C VAL A 161 0.22 0.99 12.48
N ILE A 162 -0.01 0.21 13.54
CA ILE A 162 0.12 -1.25 13.53
C ILE A 162 -1.25 -1.87 13.73
N PHE A 163 -1.66 -2.75 12.81
CA PHE A 163 -2.97 -3.41 12.82
C PHE A 163 -2.81 -4.93 12.95
N ASN A 164 -3.51 -5.52 13.91
CA ASN A 164 -3.56 -6.96 14.08
C ASN A 164 -4.72 -7.54 13.25
N ILE A 165 -4.37 -8.23 12.15
CA ILE A 165 -5.34 -8.74 11.19
C ILE A 165 -6.23 -9.83 11.80
N ARG A 166 -5.65 -10.69 12.66
CA ARG A 166 -6.41 -11.77 13.32
C ARG A 166 -7.46 -11.24 14.28
N ARG A 167 -7.17 -10.10 14.94
CA ARG A 167 -8.09 -9.46 15.89
C ARG A 167 -8.96 -8.39 15.23
N GLY A 168 -8.70 -8.05 13.96
CA GLY A 168 -9.40 -7.02 13.21
C GLY A 168 -9.32 -5.63 13.85
N ARG A 169 -8.20 -5.29 14.53
CA ARG A 169 -8.09 -4.02 15.27
C ARG A 169 -6.69 -3.41 15.27
N ILE A 170 -6.65 -2.10 15.38
CA ILE A 170 -5.42 -1.35 15.61
C ILE A 170 -4.88 -1.70 17.00
N VAL A 171 -3.57 -2.00 17.08
CA VAL A 171 -2.87 -2.32 18.33
C VAL A 171 -1.90 -1.22 18.73
N GLU A 172 -1.45 -0.40 17.78
CA GLU A 172 -0.60 0.76 18.02
C GLU A 172 -0.89 1.85 17.00
N LYS A 173 -0.89 3.09 17.44
CA LYS A 173 -0.99 4.29 16.61
C LYS A 173 -0.05 5.36 17.18
N VAL A 174 0.89 5.81 16.36
CA VAL A 174 1.92 6.81 16.69
C VAL A 174 1.50 8.20 16.24
#